data_5e19b382b30690dfc967beadf180c8f0
#
_entry.id   5e19b382b30690dfc967beadf180c8f0
#
_cell.length_a   1.000
_cell.length_b   1.000
_cell.length_c   1.000
_cell.angle_alpha   90.00
_cell.angle_beta   90.00
_cell.angle_gamma   90.00
#
_symmetry.space_group_name_H-M   'P 1'
#
loop_
_entity.id
_entity.type
_entity.pdbx_description
1 polymer ?
#
loop_
_entity_poly.entity_id
_entity_poly.type
_entity_poly.pdbx_seq_one_letter_code
_entity_poly.pdbx_strand_id
1 'polypeptide(L)'
;RYLEALSTYTRRRMTQAPKALVDEILHVPAALALHQRPGVPGIRSTFGTGTELLNSLRLMYSRLACHCCPNGHYLEPTLAVAAEKELVCPVCGVRFYAPGAEELAFNSQGACETCGGVGTIRTVDETTLVPDENLTIDQGAVAPWNSLMWSLMTDVCRAMGVRTNVPFKDLTEREKEIVFHGPAEKKHILYKAKSSNQAGELDFTYYNAVYTVENALAKVKDEKGMKRVEKFLKEDVCPDCHGTRLSARARAPKLRGISLDEACRMTLSEFCLLYTSPSPRDGATSR
;
A
#
# COMPACT_ATOMS: atom_id res chain seq x y z
N ARG A 1 -39.11 8.16 -8.97
CA ARG A 1 -39.55 7.71 -7.62
C ARG A 1 -38.60 6.72 -6.99
N TYR A 2 -38.08 5.67 -7.71
CA TYR A 2 -37.13 4.72 -7.12
C TYR A 2 -35.80 5.38 -6.71
N LEU A 3 -35.27 6.30 -7.53
CA LEU A 3 -34.04 7.03 -7.21
C LEU A 3 -34.20 7.94 -6.00
N GLU A 4 -35.40 8.43 -5.74
CA GLU A 4 -35.70 9.28 -4.58
C GLU A 4 -35.71 8.50 -3.27
N ALA A 5 -36.06 7.21 -3.31
CA ALA A 5 -36.03 6.31 -2.17
C ALA A 5 -34.62 5.81 -1.80
N LEU A 6 -33.62 5.98 -2.67
CA LEU A 6 -32.26 5.56 -2.43
C LEU A 6 -31.49 6.60 -1.61
N SER A 7 -30.50 6.11 -0.84
CA SER A 7 -29.59 7.00 -0.09
C SER A 7 -28.87 7.99 -1.02
N THR A 8 -28.49 9.15 -0.52
CA THR A 8 -27.73 10.16 -1.26
C THR A 8 -26.41 9.63 -1.79
N TYR A 9 -25.77 8.71 -1.07
CA TYR A 9 -24.56 8.01 -1.48
C TYR A 9 -24.79 7.15 -2.73
N THR A 10 -25.85 6.33 -2.72
CA THR A 10 -26.22 5.47 -3.84
C THR A 10 -26.62 6.27 -5.07
N ARG A 11 -27.41 7.33 -4.88
CA ARG A 11 -27.82 8.23 -5.96
C ARG A 11 -26.65 8.90 -6.68
N ARG A 12 -25.61 9.32 -5.96
CA ARG A 12 -24.40 9.95 -6.54
C ARG A 12 -23.57 8.99 -7.39
N ARG A 13 -23.66 7.68 -7.15
CA ARG A 13 -22.92 6.65 -7.90
C ARG A 13 -23.70 6.10 -9.11
N MET A 14 -24.98 6.35 -9.18
CA MET A 14 -25.78 5.92 -10.31
C MET A 14 -25.71 6.93 -11.46
N THR A 15 -25.51 6.44 -12.67
CA THR A 15 -25.56 7.26 -13.87
C THR A 15 -27.00 7.79 -14.00
N GLN A 16 -27.17 9.10 -13.94
CA GLN A 16 -28.47 9.72 -14.17
C GLN A 16 -28.74 9.75 -15.68
N ALA A 17 -29.62 8.89 -16.12
CA ALA A 17 -30.16 8.99 -17.46
C ALA A 17 -31.15 10.19 -17.55
N PRO A 18 -31.22 10.89 -18.69
CA PRO A 18 -32.23 11.91 -18.87
C PRO A 18 -33.64 11.34 -18.69
N LYS A 19 -34.56 12.17 -18.20
CA LYS A 19 -35.98 11.76 -18.07
C LYS A 19 -36.52 11.35 -19.45
N ALA A 20 -37.23 10.23 -19.49
CA ALA A 20 -37.94 9.84 -20.68
C ALA A 20 -39.00 10.91 -21.05
N LEU A 21 -39.07 11.25 -22.31
CA LEU A 21 -40.08 12.16 -22.86
C LEU A 21 -41.39 11.36 -23.09
N VAL A 22 -42.13 11.18 -22.03
CA VAL A 22 -43.43 10.47 -22.04
C VAL A 22 -44.42 11.25 -21.16
N ASP A 23 -45.68 11.25 -21.56
CA ASP A 23 -46.71 11.96 -20.83
C ASP A 23 -47.08 11.26 -19.53
N GLU A 24 -47.24 9.94 -19.58
CA GLU A 24 -47.58 9.13 -18.41
C GLU A 24 -47.02 7.71 -18.54
N ILE A 25 -46.62 7.13 -17.39
CA ILE A 25 -46.18 5.74 -17.26
C ILE A 25 -47.04 5.08 -16.16
N LEU A 26 -47.91 4.14 -16.58
CA LEU A 26 -48.82 3.43 -15.68
C LEU A 26 -48.27 2.02 -15.36
N HIS A 27 -48.67 1.53 -14.18
CA HIS A 27 -48.40 0.14 -13.74
C HIS A 27 -46.93 -0.28 -13.78
N VAL A 28 -46.00 0.63 -13.49
CA VAL A 28 -44.55 0.32 -13.44
C VAL A 28 -44.27 -0.60 -12.26
N PRO A 29 -43.89 -1.86 -12.49
CA PRO A 29 -43.39 -2.73 -11.42
C PRO A 29 -42.06 -2.24 -10.91
N ALA A 30 -41.63 -2.74 -9.74
CA ALA A 30 -40.28 -2.51 -9.24
C ALA A 30 -39.27 -3.10 -10.24
N ALA A 31 -38.57 -2.22 -10.96
CA ALA A 31 -37.58 -2.61 -11.97
C ALA A 31 -36.18 -2.27 -11.49
N LEU A 32 -35.30 -3.27 -11.51
CA LEU A 32 -33.89 -3.12 -11.19
C LEU A 32 -33.08 -3.45 -12.46
N ALA A 33 -32.39 -2.44 -13.02
CA ALA A 33 -31.48 -2.67 -14.13
C ALA A 33 -30.09 -2.98 -13.58
N LEU A 34 -29.64 -4.20 -13.75
CA LEU A 34 -28.27 -4.62 -13.41
C LEU A 34 -27.39 -4.48 -14.65
N HIS A 35 -26.44 -3.56 -14.58
CA HIS A 35 -25.43 -3.44 -15.62
C HIS A 35 -24.32 -4.48 -15.35
N GLN A 36 -24.20 -5.44 -16.25
CA GLN A 36 -23.09 -6.42 -16.25
C GLN A 36 -21.82 -5.81 -16.85
N ARG A 37 -21.39 -4.66 -16.35
CA ARG A 37 -20.06 -4.15 -16.69
C ARG A 37 -19.07 -4.75 -15.71
N PRO A 38 -17.98 -5.38 -16.18
CA PRO A 38 -16.92 -5.80 -15.29
C PRO A 38 -16.42 -4.57 -14.52
N GLY A 39 -16.43 -4.65 -13.20
CA GLY A 39 -15.83 -3.62 -12.37
C GLY A 39 -14.32 -3.57 -12.66
N VAL A 40 -13.76 -2.38 -12.78
CA VAL A 40 -12.29 -2.23 -12.81
C VAL A 40 -11.79 -2.61 -11.42
N PRO A 41 -11.00 -3.68 -11.28
CA PRO A 41 -10.50 -4.10 -9.97
C PRO A 41 -9.57 -3.03 -9.40
N GLY A 42 -9.80 -2.65 -8.16
CA GLY A 42 -8.89 -1.75 -7.44
C GLY A 42 -7.56 -2.45 -7.10
N ILE A 43 -6.55 -1.67 -6.70
CA ILE A 43 -5.20 -2.15 -6.32
C ILE A 43 -5.23 -3.24 -5.24
N ARG A 44 -6.27 -3.27 -4.41
CA ARG A 44 -6.47 -4.29 -3.37
C ARG A 44 -7.31 -5.49 -3.82
N SER A 45 -7.81 -5.49 -5.05
CA SER A 45 -8.60 -6.60 -5.56
C SER A 45 -7.70 -7.78 -5.94
N THR A 46 -8.14 -8.97 -5.62
CA THR A 46 -7.48 -10.24 -6.00
C THR A 46 -8.54 -11.19 -6.56
N PHE A 47 -8.10 -12.27 -7.20
CA PHE A 47 -9.01 -13.34 -7.62
C PHE A 47 -9.87 -13.85 -6.46
N GLY A 48 -9.25 -14.10 -5.30
CA GLY A 48 -9.95 -14.58 -4.10
C GLY A 48 -11.00 -13.61 -3.56
N THR A 49 -10.78 -12.28 -3.68
CA THR A 49 -11.79 -11.28 -3.27
C THR A 49 -12.88 -11.11 -4.31
N GLY A 50 -12.56 -11.19 -5.60
CA GLY A 50 -13.54 -11.08 -6.69
C GLY A 50 -14.48 -12.28 -6.82
N THR A 51 -14.01 -13.47 -6.43
CA THR A 51 -14.78 -14.71 -6.41
C THR A 51 -15.39 -15.05 -5.05
N GLU A 52 -15.12 -14.25 -4.02
CA GLU A 52 -15.48 -14.48 -2.61
C GLU A 52 -14.85 -15.73 -1.96
N LEU A 53 -14.03 -16.49 -2.68
CA LEU A 53 -13.31 -17.67 -2.15
C LEU A 53 -12.46 -17.33 -0.93
N LEU A 54 -11.85 -16.15 -0.92
CA LEU A 54 -11.06 -15.70 0.21
C LEU A 54 -11.89 -15.53 1.49
N ASN A 55 -13.17 -15.21 1.40
CA ASN A 55 -14.06 -15.09 2.55
C ASN A 55 -14.25 -16.46 3.24
N SER A 56 -14.52 -17.50 2.44
CA SER A 56 -14.64 -18.87 2.95
C SER A 56 -13.31 -19.36 3.52
N LEU A 57 -12.20 -19.07 2.85
CA LEU A 57 -10.86 -19.43 3.33
C LEU A 57 -10.53 -18.78 4.68
N ARG A 58 -10.77 -17.48 4.82
CA ARG A 58 -10.57 -16.75 6.08
C ARG A 58 -11.42 -17.35 7.23
N LEU A 59 -12.67 -17.69 6.92
CA LEU A 59 -13.53 -18.35 7.91
C LEU A 59 -12.99 -19.70 8.35
N MET A 60 -12.48 -20.51 7.42
CA MET A 60 -11.83 -21.78 7.75
C MET A 60 -10.61 -21.58 8.66
N TYR A 61 -9.74 -20.61 8.34
CA TYR A 61 -8.58 -20.30 9.18
C TYR A 61 -8.99 -19.77 10.56
N SER A 62 -10.01 -18.94 10.63
CA SER A 62 -10.53 -18.44 11.91
C SER A 62 -11.06 -19.55 12.81
N ARG A 63 -11.70 -20.58 12.24
CA ARG A 63 -12.45 -21.59 13.01
C ARG A 63 -11.74 -22.92 13.18
N LEU A 64 -10.89 -23.30 12.26
CA LEU A 64 -10.35 -24.66 12.16
C LEU A 64 -8.81 -24.70 12.23
N ALA A 65 -8.13 -23.56 12.23
CA ALA A 65 -6.67 -23.52 12.28
C ALA A 65 -6.13 -23.76 13.71
N CYS A 66 -4.88 -24.19 13.79
CA CYS A 66 -4.06 -24.06 14.98
C CYS A 66 -3.74 -22.58 15.18
N HIS A 67 -4.12 -22.03 16.32
CA HIS A 67 -3.88 -20.63 16.64
C HIS A 67 -2.66 -20.43 17.52
N CYS A 68 -1.95 -19.34 17.28
CA CYS A 68 -0.78 -18.96 18.04
C CYS A 68 -1.16 -18.01 19.19
N CYS A 69 -0.76 -18.32 20.41
CA CYS A 69 -0.92 -17.39 21.53
C CYS A 69 0.06 -16.20 21.40
N PRO A 70 -0.15 -15.09 22.12
CA PRO A 70 0.73 -13.94 22.09
C PRO A 70 2.22 -14.24 22.39
N ASN A 71 2.50 -15.33 23.10
CA ASN A 71 3.86 -15.78 23.42
C ASN A 71 4.44 -16.79 22.42
N GLY A 72 3.79 -17.00 21.27
CA GLY A 72 4.32 -17.83 20.19
C GLY A 72 4.00 -19.33 20.28
N HIS A 73 3.19 -19.78 21.24
CA HIS A 73 2.82 -21.20 21.33
C HIS A 73 1.59 -21.51 20.50
N TYR A 74 1.64 -22.57 19.70
CA TYR A 74 0.52 -23.04 18.90
C TYR A 74 -0.40 -23.95 19.73
N LEU A 75 -1.71 -23.76 19.53
CA LEU A 75 -2.77 -24.56 20.11
C LEU A 75 -3.49 -25.33 19.01
N GLU A 76 -3.73 -26.61 19.22
CA GLU A 76 -4.56 -27.39 18.32
C GLU A 76 -6.00 -26.86 18.28
N PRO A 77 -6.68 -26.99 17.14
CA PRO A 77 -8.05 -26.50 16.99
C PRO A 77 -9.01 -27.26 17.92
N THR A 78 -9.85 -26.49 18.60
CA THR A 78 -10.84 -27.03 19.54
C THR A 78 -12.23 -26.49 19.23
N LEU A 79 -13.27 -27.10 19.81
CA LEU A 79 -14.63 -26.58 19.72
C LEU A 79 -14.76 -25.15 20.30
N ALA A 80 -13.86 -24.77 21.22
CA ALA A 80 -13.82 -23.42 21.77
C ALA A 80 -13.44 -22.39 20.69
N VAL A 81 -12.48 -22.73 19.80
CA VAL A 81 -12.12 -21.89 18.63
C VAL A 81 -13.32 -21.73 17.70
N ALA A 82 -13.97 -22.84 17.35
CA ALA A 82 -15.15 -22.81 16.47
C ALA A 82 -16.32 -22.01 17.08
N ALA A 83 -16.44 -22.01 18.41
CA ALA A 83 -17.47 -21.29 19.16
C ALA A 83 -17.07 -19.88 19.57
N GLU A 84 -15.94 -19.34 19.10
CA GLU A 84 -15.39 -18.01 19.43
C GLU A 84 -15.22 -17.76 20.95
N LYS A 85 -14.88 -18.79 21.70
CA LYS A 85 -14.65 -18.69 23.14
C LYS A 85 -13.20 -18.30 23.42
N GLU A 86 -12.99 -17.78 24.62
CA GLU A 86 -11.66 -17.52 25.17
C GLU A 86 -10.83 -18.81 25.23
N LEU A 87 -9.60 -18.73 24.79
CA LEU A 87 -8.61 -19.80 24.79
C LEU A 87 -7.59 -19.56 25.89
N VAL A 88 -7.13 -20.65 26.51
CA VAL A 88 -6.04 -20.61 27.50
C VAL A 88 -4.88 -21.43 26.96
N CYS A 89 -3.72 -20.79 26.82
CA CYS A 89 -2.52 -21.48 26.36
C CYS A 89 -2.07 -22.52 27.39
N PRO A 90 -1.97 -23.81 27.04
CA PRO A 90 -1.57 -24.84 27.97
C PRO A 90 -0.10 -24.73 28.41
N VAL A 91 0.73 -24.00 27.65
CA VAL A 91 2.16 -23.85 27.92
C VAL A 91 2.45 -22.67 28.85
N CYS A 92 1.81 -21.49 28.60
CA CYS A 92 2.12 -20.28 29.33
C CYS A 92 0.94 -19.69 30.11
N GLY A 93 -0.25 -20.29 30.06
CA GLY A 93 -1.43 -19.82 30.77
C GLY A 93 -2.08 -18.55 30.27
N VAL A 94 -1.54 -17.93 29.22
CA VAL A 94 -2.09 -16.68 28.66
C VAL A 94 -3.47 -16.94 28.06
N ARG A 95 -4.40 -16.05 28.36
CA ARG A 95 -5.76 -16.05 27.80
C ARG A 95 -5.80 -15.17 26.55
N PHE A 96 -6.43 -15.64 25.50
CA PHE A 96 -6.56 -14.90 24.25
C PHE A 96 -7.75 -15.40 23.43
N TYR A 97 -8.11 -14.66 22.40
CA TYR A 97 -9.12 -15.06 21.42
C TYR A 97 -8.45 -15.38 20.09
N ALA A 98 -8.95 -16.43 19.44
CA ALA A 98 -8.59 -16.69 18.05
C ALA A 98 -9.00 -15.51 17.15
N PRO A 99 -8.20 -15.14 16.14
CA PRO A 99 -8.56 -14.04 15.25
C PRO A 99 -9.84 -14.36 14.49
N GLY A 100 -10.75 -13.39 14.42
CA GLY A 100 -11.95 -13.46 13.60
C GLY A 100 -11.61 -13.42 12.11
N ALA A 101 -12.56 -13.78 11.24
CA ALA A 101 -12.35 -13.76 9.79
C ALA A 101 -11.99 -12.36 9.26
N GLU A 102 -12.42 -11.30 9.94
CA GLU A 102 -12.11 -9.92 9.58
C GLU A 102 -10.67 -9.53 9.95
N GLU A 103 -10.15 -10.07 11.05
CA GLU A 103 -8.75 -9.92 11.47
C GLU A 103 -7.77 -10.71 10.57
N LEU A 104 -8.28 -11.55 9.67
CA LEU A 104 -7.53 -12.27 8.64
C LEU A 104 -7.67 -11.63 7.25
N ALA A 105 -8.32 -10.47 7.16
CA ALA A 105 -8.55 -9.77 5.89
C ALA A 105 -7.46 -8.73 5.63
N PHE A 106 -6.71 -8.86 4.54
CA PHE A 106 -5.67 -7.90 4.17
C PHE A 106 -6.21 -6.52 3.75
N ASN A 107 -7.49 -6.41 3.48
CA ASN A 107 -8.19 -5.15 3.16
C ASN A 107 -8.95 -4.56 4.35
N SER A 108 -8.77 -5.12 5.54
CA SER A 108 -9.38 -4.70 6.80
C SER A 108 -8.39 -4.86 7.98
N GLN A 109 -8.80 -5.45 9.07
CA GLN A 109 -8.02 -5.56 10.32
C GLN A 109 -6.77 -6.45 10.21
N GLY A 110 -6.73 -7.38 9.24
CA GLY A 110 -5.58 -8.24 8.98
C GLY A 110 -4.53 -7.62 8.05
N ALA A 111 -4.70 -6.37 7.63
CA ALA A 111 -3.76 -5.68 6.75
C ALA A 111 -2.37 -5.54 7.40
N CYS A 112 -1.33 -5.67 6.59
CA CYS A 112 0.00 -5.28 7.00
C CYS A 112 0.02 -3.77 7.27
N GLU A 113 0.51 -3.34 8.43
CA GLU A 113 0.51 -1.95 8.86
C GLU A 113 1.36 -1.07 7.94
N THR A 114 2.51 -1.57 7.48
CA THR A 114 3.46 -0.84 6.64
C THR A 114 2.90 -0.52 5.25
N CYS A 115 2.31 -1.50 4.57
CA CYS A 115 1.78 -1.30 3.21
C CYS A 115 0.25 -1.12 3.17
N GLY A 116 -0.43 -1.14 4.31
CA GLY A 116 -1.89 -1.03 4.39
C GLY A 116 -2.63 -2.11 3.59
N GLY A 117 -2.05 -3.31 3.45
CA GLY A 117 -2.63 -4.43 2.72
C GLY A 117 -2.46 -4.37 1.19
N VAL A 118 -1.57 -3.52 0.69
CA VAL A 118 -1.24 -3.43 -0.75
C VAL A 118 -0.22 -4.50 -1.16
N GLY A 119 0.74 -4.82 -0.27
CA GLY A 119 1.82 -5.78 -0.52
C GLY A 119 3.08 -5.14 -1.08
N THR A 120 3.00 -3.93 -1.59
CA THR A 120 4.12 -3.12 -2.08
C THR A 120 4.16 -1.78 -1.35
N ILE A 121 5.31 -1.14 -1.36
CA ILE A 121 5.54 0.22 -0.89
C ILE A 121 6.15 1.05 -2.01
N ARG A 122 5.92 2.36 -1.96
CA ARG A 122 6.59 3.29 -2.87
C ARG A 122 7.79 3.89 -2.15
N THR A 123 8.97 3.64 -2.69
CA THR A 123 10.25 4.18 -2.21
C THR A 123 10.81 5.15 -3.22
N VAL A 124 11.72 6.01 -2.79
CA VAL A 124 12.42 6.92 -3.70
C VAL A 124 13.39 6.11 -4.56
N ASP A 125 13.34 6.34 -5.86
CA ASP A 125 14.32 5.79 -6.79
C ASP A 125 15.46 6.80 -6.99
N GLU A 126 16.56 6.58 -6.30
CA GLU A 126 17.72 7.47 -6.32
C GLU A 126 18.31 7.65 -7.71
N THR A 127 18.17 6.65 -8.59
CA THR A 127 18.67 6.73 -9.97
C THR A 127 17.97 7.80 -10.81
N THR A 128 16.74 8.17 -10.41
CA THR A 128 15.93 9.18 -11.11
C THR A 128 16.14 10.60 -10.57
N LEU A 129 16.82 10.74 -9.43
CA LEU A 129 17.04 12.05 -8.79
C LEU A 129 18.05 12.89 -9.57
N VAL A 130 19.01 12.26 -10.24
CA VAL A 130 20.00 12.90 -11.09
C VAL A 130 20.00 12.21 -12.46
N PRO A 131 19.08 12.58 -13.36
CA PRO A 131 18.92 11.89 -14.63
C PRO A 131 20.07 12.16 -15.62
N ASP A 132 20.80 13.26 -15.48
CA ASP A 132 21.99 13.59 -16.27
C ASP A 132 23.13 14.06 -15.35
N GLU A 133 24.08 13.17 -15.13
CA GLU A 133 25.25 13.44 -14.29
C GLU A 133 26.29 14.37 -14.94
N ASN A 134 26.15 14.71 -16.23
CA ASN A 134 27.00 15.69 -16.89
C ASN A 134 26.60 17.13 -16.58
N LEU A 135 25.38 17.34 -16.09
CA LEU A 135 24.93 18.65 -15.63
C LEU A 135 25.53 18.99 -14.27
N THR A 136 25.71 20.29 -14.02
CA THR A 136 26.06 20.80 -12.70
C THR A 136 24.78 20.98 -11.87
N ILE A 137 24.91 21.03 -10.53
CA ILE A 137 23.77 21.35 -9.65
C ILE A 137 23.22 22.73 -9.99
N ASP A 138 24.05 23.68 -10.33
CA ASP A 138 23.64 25.04 -10.78
C ASP A 138 22.83 24.99 -12.08
N GLN A 139 23.07 24.02 -12.95
CA GLN A 139 22.32 23.75 -14.19
C GLN A 139 21.06 22.89 -13.97
N GLY A 140 20.85 22.42 -12.74
CA GLY A 140 19.67 21.66 -12.38
C GLY A 140 19.85 20.14 -12.46
N ALA A 141 21.05 19.61 -12.25
CA ALA A 141 21.29 18.17 -12.22
C ALA A 141 20.35 17.42 -11.25
N VAL A 142 20.02 18.02 -10.10
CA VAL A 142 19.13 17.43 -9.10
C VAL A 142 17.68 17.74 -9.44
N ALA A 143 17.03 16.83 -10.15
CA ALA A 143 15.69 17.02 -10.69
C ALA A 143 14.57 17.31 -9.66
N PRO A 144 14.56 16.73 -8.44
CA PRO A 144 13.58 17.05 -7.42
C PRO A 144 13.61 18.52 -6.99
N TRP A 145 14.79 19.12 -6.87
CA TRP A 145 14.90 20.53 -6.46
C TRP A 145 14.33 21.49 -7.50
N ASN A 146 14.36 21.11 -8.76
CA ASN A 146 13.79 21.94 -9.85
C ASN A 146 12.26 21.84 -9.94
N SER A 147 11.70 20.68 -9.60
CA SER A 147 10.29 20.38 -9.85
C SER A 147 9.40 20.38 -8.59
N LEU A 148 9.99 20.11 -7.42
CA LEU A 148 9.26 19.93 -6.17
C LEU A 148 9.63 20.95 -5.09
N MET A 149 10.75 21.69 -5.27
CA MET A 149 11.30 22.63 -4.30
C MET A 149 11.55 24.01 -4.95
N TRP A 150 11.96 24.94 -4.11
CA TRP A 150 12.34 26.29 -4.52
C TRP A 150 13.78 26.31 -5.03
N SER A 151 14.06 27.20 -5.98
CA SER A 151 15.39 27.37 -6.63
C SER A 151 16.54 27.74 -5.66
N LEU A 152 16.24 28.06 -4.41
CA LEU A 152 17.21 28.39 -3.35
C LEU A 152 18.00 27.16 -2.84
N MET A 153 17.53 25.94 -3.13
CA MET A 153 18.17 24.73 -2.59
C MET A 153 19.61 24.58 -3.09
N THR A 154 19.92 25.06 -4.29
CA THR A 154 21.28 25.07 -4.85
C THR A 154 22.24 25.95 -3.99
N ASP A 155 21.80 27.12 -3.58
CA ASP A 155 22.63 28.01 -2.75
C ASP A 155 22.83 27.45 -1.35
N VAL A 156 21.80 26.82 -0.77
CA VAL A 156 21.90 26.14 0.51
C VAL A 156 22.81 24.90 0.42
N CYS A 157 22.74 24.15 -0.67
CA CYS A 157 23.62 23.01 -0.93
C CYS A 157 25.10 23.44 -0.99
N ARG A 158 25.38 24.61 -1.63
CA ARG A 158 26.72 25.20 -1.64
C ARG A 158 27.19 25.56 -0.23
N ALA A 159 26.29 26.07 0.62
CA ALA A 159 26.58 26.35 2.02
C ALA A 159 26.79 25.10 2.87
N MET A 160 26.35 23.93 2.40
CA MET A 160 26.66 22.61 2.99
C MET A 160 28.06 22.11 2.60
N GLY A 161 28.80 22.83 1.76
CA GLY A 161 30.17 22.51 1.32
C GLY A 161 30.22 21.64 0.06
N VAL A 162 29.13 21.58 -0.73
CA VAL A 162 29.07 20.88 -2.00
C VAL A 162 29.45 21.83 -3.15
N ARG A 163 30.27 21.39 -4.09
CA ARG A 163 30.64 22.12 -5.31
C ARG A 163 29.50 22.06 -6.33
N THR A 164 28.72 23.11 -6.42
CA THR A 164 27.54 23.16 -7.31
C THR A 164 27.83 23.51 -8.76
N ASN A 165 29.05 23.95 -9.05
CA ASN A 165 29.51 24.44 -10.36
C ASN A 165 30.29 23.40 -11.20
N VAL A 166 30.45 22.17 -10.69
CA VAL A 166 31.09 21.07 -11.41
C VAL A 166 30.06 20.03 -11.82
N PRO A 167 30.29 19.24 -12.88
CA PRO A 167 29.40 18.12 -13.25
C PRO A 167 29.16 17.19 -12.06
N PHE A 168 27.92 16.68 -11.94
CA PHE A 168 27.55 15.83 -10.79
C PHE A 168 28.44 14.58 -10.68
N LYS A 169 28.83 13.99 -11.81
CA LYS A 169 29.76 12.85 -11.87
C LYS A 169 31.13 13.13 -11.22
N ASP A 170 31.59 14.40 -11.25
CA ASP A 170 32.89 14.82 -10.74
C ASP A 170 32.86 15.26 -9.26
N LEU A 171 31.71 15.13 -8.62
CA LEU A 171 31.56 15.30 -7.18
C LEU A 171 32.18 14.12 -6.43
N THR A 172 32.75 14.39 -5.28
CA THR A 172 33.22 13.34 -4.38
C THR A 172 32.05 12.56 -3.79
N GLU A 173 32.29 11.32 -3.38
CA GLU A 173 31.26 10.48 -2.75
C GLU A 173 30.64 11.16 -1.53
N ARG A 174 31.44 11.92 -0.75
CA ARG A 174 30.93 12.72 0.37
C ARG A 174 29.98 13.83 -0.07
N GLU A 175 30.27 14.49 -1.17
CA GLU A 175 29.38 15.54 -1.71
C GLU A 175 28.09 14.93 -2.24
N LYS A 176 28.16 13.79 -2.95
CA LYS A 176 27.00 13.04 -3.40
C LYS A 176 26.13 12.57 -2.22
N GLU A 177 26.75 12.04 -1.18
CA GLU A 177 26.05 11.64 0.06
C GLU A 177 25.34 12.82 0.72
N ILE A 178 25.94 14.01 0.74
CA ILE A 178 25.24 15.21 1.23
C ILE A 178 24.03 15.53 0.35
N VAL A 179 24.14 15.43 -0.97
CA VAL A 179 23.03 15.71 -1.89
C VAL A 179 21.88 14.73 -1.70
N PHE A 180 22.16 13.44 -1.54
CA PHE A 180 21.13 12.41 -1.41
C PHE A 180 20.57 12.28 0.00
N HIS A 181 21.44 12.31 1.04
CA HIS A 181 21.08 11.94 2.42
C HIS A 181 21.52 12.95 3.48
N GLY A 182 22.13 14.08 3.09
CA GLY A 182 22.64 15.07 4.04
C GLY A 182 21.58 15.51 5.05
N PRO A 183 21.99 15.84 6.29
CA PRO A 183 21.08 16.21 7.36
C PRO A 183 20.36 17.53 7.07
N ALA A 184 19.14 17.67 7.59
CA ALA A 184 18.39 18.93 7.54
C ALA A 184 19.02 19.96 8.46
N GLU A 185 19.88 20.80 7.92
CA GLU A 185 20.57 21.86 8.66
C GLU A 185 20.11 23.24 8.19
N LYS A 186 19.96 24.16 9.13
CA LYS A 186 19.66 25.55 8.85
C LYS A 186 20.95 26.28 8.47
N LYS A 187 21.01 26.84 7.28
CA LYS A 187 22.16 27.59 6.76
C LYS A 187 21.77 29.04 6.50
N HIS A 188 22.67 29.92 6.76
CA HIS A 188 22.58 31.32 6.44
C HIS A 188 23.10 31.53 5.00
N ILE A 189 22.28 32.03 4.10
CA ILE A 189 22.62 32.22 2.70
C ILE A 189 22.40 33.68 2.27
N LEU A 190 23.27 34.15 1.38
CA LEU A 190 23.09 35.40 0.66
C LEU A 190 22.26 35.13 -0.59
N TYR A 191 21.02 35.55 -0.58
CA TYR A 191 20.10 35.40 -1.70
C TYR A 191 20.11 36.63 -2.60
N LYS A 192 20.31 36.43 -3.89
CA LYS A 192 20.14 37.45 -4.90
C LYS A 192 18.90 37.16 -5.72
N ALA A 193 17.87 37.99 -5.60
CA ALA A 193 16.63 37.80 -6.35
C ALA A 193 16.88 37.91 -7.85
N LYS A 194 16.41 36.96 -8.65
CA LYS A 194 16.55 36.96 -10.11
C LYS A 194 15.84 38.17 -10.78
N SER A 195 14.86 38.77 -10.10
CA SER A 195 14.02 39.86 -10.61
C SER A 195 14.38 41.25 -10.05
N SER A 196 15.21 41.33 -9.03
CA SER A 196 15.67 42.58 -8.43
C SER A 196 17.15 42.50 -8.06
N ASN A 197 17.86 43.60 -8.21
CA ASN A 197 19.30 43.64 -7.86
C ASN A 197 19.56 43.71 -6.35
N GLN A 198 18.55 43.44 -5.53
CA GLN A 198 18.64 43.42 -4.08
C GLN A 198 19.14 42.08 -3.59
N ALA A 199 20.26 42.06 -2.87
CA ALA A 199 20.75 40.93 -2.10
C ALA A 199 20.15 41.00 -0.70
N GLY A 200 19.62 39.89 -0.22
CA GLY A 200 19.11 39.73 1.15
C GLY A 200 19.77 38.54 1.82
N GLU A 201 19.85 38.58 3.11
CA GLU A 201 20.29 37.46 3.94
C GLU A 201 19.06 36.65 4.36
N LEU A 202 19.11 35.33 4.19
CA LEU A 202 18.01 34.43 4.54
C LEU A 202 18.54 33.16 5.21
N ASP A 203 17.93 32.80 6.32
CA ASP A 203 18.12 31.52 6.93
C ASP A 203 17.22 30.46 6.27
N PHE A 204 17.80 29.47 5.63
CA PHE A 204 17.05 28.41 4.98
C PHE A 204 17.52 27.04 5.41
N THR A 205 16.57 26.11 5.56
CA THR A 205 16.90 24.73 5.94
C THR A 205 17.24 23.91 4.70
N TYR A 206 18.38 23.25 4.75
CA TYR A 206 18.77 22.28 3.74
C TYR A 206 17.85 21.07 3.75
N TYR A 207 17.39 20.66 2.60
CA TYR A 207 16.63 19.42 2.38
C TYR A 207 17.28 18.64 1.25
N ASN A 208 17.80 17.47 1.58
CA ASN A 208 18.41 16.57 0.60
C ASN A 208 17.39 16.10 -0.47
N ALA A 209 17.90 15.49 -1.55
CA ALA A 209 17.09 15.12 -2.69
C ALA A 209 16.03 14.04 -2.35
N VAL A 210 16.41 13.03 -1.55
CA VAL A 210 15.50 11.96 -1.10
C VAL A 210 14.39 12.53 -0.24
N TYR A 211 14.72 13.29 0.80
CA TYR A 211 13.73 13.92 1.68
C TYR A 211 12.78 14.87 0.91
N THR A 212 13.28 15.55 -0.11
CA THR A 212 12.45 16.41 -0.96
C THR A 212 11.32 15.63 -1.62
N VAL A 213 11.62 14.44 -2.14
CA VAL A 213 10.62 13.55 -2.76
C VAL A 213 9.67 12.98 -1.72
N GLU A 214 10.19 12.48 -0.59
CA GLU A 214 9.36 11.92 0.51
C GLU A 214 8.39 12.97 1.08
N ASN A 215 8.88 14.17 1.34
CA ASN A 215 8.06 15.28 1.84
C ASN A 215 7.01 15.73 0.81
N ALA A 216 7.35 15.72 -0.47
CA ALA A 216 6.39 15.98 -1.52
C ALA A 216 5.33 14.89 -1.59
N LEU A 217 5.71 13.60 -1.52
CA LEU A 217 4.79 12.47 -1.50
C LEU A 217 3.82 12.54 -0.32
N ALA A 218 4.31 12.86 0.87
CA ALA A 218 3.48 13.01 2.08
C ALA A 218 2.44 14.14 1.97
N LYS A 219 2.71 15.16 1.16
CA LYS A 219 1.84 16.33 0.96
C LYS A 219 0.93 16.24 -0.25
N VAL A 220 1.03 15.19 -1.06
CA VAL A 220 0.18 15.01 -2.25
C VAL A 220 -1.28 14.88 -1.85
N LYS A 221 -2.13 15.72 -2.45
CA LYS A 221 -3.58 15.71 -2.25
C LYS A 221 -4.37 15.44 -3.52
N ASP A 222 -3.75 15.60 -4.67
CA ASP A 222 -4.39 15.50 -5.98
C ASP A 222 -3.57 14.65 -6.96
N GLU A 223 -4.21 14.26 -8.06
CA GLU A 223 -3.59 13.47 -9.12
C GLU A 223 -2.44 14.20 -9.82
N LYS A 224 -2.54 15.54 -9.94
CA LYS A 224 -1.49 16.36 -10.56
C LYS A 224 -0.23 16.39 -9.70
N GLY A 225 -0.39 16.47 -8.38
CA GLY A 225 0.70 16.35 -7.42
C GLY A 225 1.36 14.99 -7.50
N MET A 226 0.56 13.91 -7.56
CA MET A 226 1.07 12.55 -7.69
C MET A 226 1.92 12.36 -8.95
N LYS A 227 1.46 12.79 -10.13
CA LYS A 227 2.23 12.71 -11.38
C LYS A 227 3.59 13.42 -11.35
N ARG A 228 3.75 14.44 -10.51
CA ARG A 228 5.04 15.13 -10.33
C ARG A 228 6.03 14.33 -9.52
N VAL A 229 5.54 13.59 -8.52
CA VAL A 229 6.37 12.83 -7.59
C VAL A 229 6.63 11.44 -8.13
N GLU A 230 5.66 10.83 -8.82
CA GLU A 230 5.68 9.44 -9.31
C GLU A 230 6.91 9.09 -10.13
N LYS A 231 7.44 10.05 -10.92
CA LYS A 231 8.66 9.85 -11.72
C LYS A 231 9.93 9.63 -10.90
N PHE A 232 9.89 9.90 -9.60
CA PHE A 232 10.99 9.69 -8.66
C PHE A 232 10.77 8.50 -7.73
N LEU A 233 9.70 7.75 -7.95
CA LEU A 233 9.32 6.64 -7.11
C LEU A 233 9.45 5.32 -7.85
N LYS A 234 9.88 4.30 -7.13
CA LYS A 234 9.78 2.90 -7.54
C LYS A 234 8.85 2.14 -6.61
N GLU A 235 8.29 1.07 -7.12
CA GLU A 235 7.47 0.16 -6.34
C GLU A 235 8.33 -1.03 -5.90
N ASP A 236 8.52 -1.17 -4.59
CA ASP A 236 9.25 -2.27 -3.99
C ASP A 236 8.31 -3.17 -3.20
N VAL A 237 8.65 -4.44 -3.07
CA VAL A 237 7.92 -5.37 -2.21
C VAL A 237 8.00 -4.89 -0.77
N CYS A 238 6.86 -4.89 -0.06
CA CYS A 238 6.83 -4.48 1.34
C CYS A 238 7.79 -5.33 2.19
N PRO A 239 8.72 -4.72 2.95
CA PRO A 239 9.74 -5.43 3.72
C PRO A 239 9.15 -6.27 4.86
N ASP A 240 7.98 -5.88 5.40
CA ASP A 240 7.39 -6.57 6.55
C ASP A 240 6.51 -7.76 6.15
N CYS A 241 5.69 -7.57 5.14
CA CYS A 241 4.80 -8.65 4.71
C CYS A 241 5.33 -9.46 3.53
N HIS A 242 6.42 -9.04 2.89
CA HIS A 242 7.01 -9.69 1.71
C HIS A 242 5.98 -9.98 0.61
N GLY A 243 5.09 -9.01 0.36
CA GLY A 243 4.05 -9.11 -0.66
C GLY A 243 2.80 -9.89 -0.25
N THR A 244 2.74 -10.47 0.94
CA THR A 244 1.56 -11.25 1.42
C THR A 244 0.34 -10.39 1.72
N ARG A 245 0.53 -9.08 1.91
CA ARG A 245 -0.50 -8.09 2.28
C ARG A 245 -1.02 -8.23 3.71
N LEU A 246 -0.69 -9.31 4.41
CA LEU A 246 -1.19 -9.66 5.74
C LEU A 246 -0.20 -9.25 6.84
N SER A 247 -0.72 -8.84 7.97
CA SER A 247 0.05 -8.63 9.19
C SER A 247 0.63 -9.95 9.71
N ALA A 248 1.65 -9.88 10.55
CA ALA A 248 2.24 -11.06 11.18
C ALA A 248 1.19 -11.87 11.98
N ARG A 249 0.26 -11.17 12.66
CA ARG A 249 -0.83 -11.81 13.42
C ARG A 249 -1.80 -12.55 12.49
N ALA A 250 -2.10 -12.01 11.32
CA ALA A 250 -2.99 -12.64 10.35
C ALA A 250 -2.34 -13.84 9.64
N ARG A 251 -1.00 -13.90 9.58
CA ARG A 251 -0.24 -15.04 9.03
C ARG A 251 0.04 -16.15 10.05
N ALA A 252 -0.13 -15.84 11.35
CA ALA A 252 0.19 -16.82 12.41
C ALA A 252 -0.69 -18.08 12.41
N PRO A 253 -2.03 -18.03 12.19
CA PRO A 253 -2.85 -19.23 12.16
C PRO A 253 -2.43 -20.22 11.07
N LYS A 254 -2.39 -21.53 11.42
CA LYS A 254 -1.99 -22.59 10.49
C LYS A 254 -3.07 -23.67 10.38
N LEU A 255 -3.48 -23.97 9.16
CA LEU A 255 -4.36 -25.07 8.84
C LEU A 255 -3.53 -26.21 8.23
N ARG A 256 -3.46 -27.35 8.91
CA ARG A 256 -2.57 -28.47 8.53
C ARG A 256 -1.09 -28.03 8.32
N GLY A 257 -0.61 -27.11 9.14
CA GLY A 257 0.75 -26.57 9.06
C GLY A 257 0.96 -25.45 8.05
N ILE A 258 -0.04 -25.12 7.22
CA ILE A 258 0.01 -24.11 6.14
C ILE A 258 -0.61 -22.82 6.65
N SER A 259 0.06 -21.69 6.47
CA SER A 259 -0.44 -20.36 6.82
C SER A 259 -1.42 -19.83 5.75
N LEU A 260 -2.19 -18.78 6.09
CA LEU A 260 -3.17 -18.19 5.17
C LEU A 260 -2.50 -17.61 3.91
N ASP A 261 -1.33 -17.00 4.05
CA ASP A 261 -0.60 -16.42 2.92
C ASP A 261 0.00 -17.50 2.00
N GLU A 262 0.48 -18.62 2.58
CA GLU A 262 0.91 -19.79 1.81
C GLU A 262 -0.28 -20.38 1.02
N ALA A 263 -1.44 -20.56 1.66
CA ALA A 263 -2.64 -21.05 1.00
C ALA A 263 -3.12 -20.11 -0.14
N CYS A 264 -2.99 -18.79 0.03
CA CYS A 264 -3.32 -17.82 -1.01
C CYS A 264 -2.38 -17.85 -2.23
N ARG A 265 -1.21 -18.48 -2.12
CA ARG A 265 -0.27 -18.66 -3.24
C ARG A 265 -0.47 -19.97 -3.98
N MET A 266 -1.26 -20.89 -3.44
CA MET A 266 -1.53 -22.18 -4.06
C MET A 266 -2.41 -22.02 -5.30
N THR A 267 -2.24 -22.92 -6.25
CA THR A 267 -3.21 -23.13 -7.32
C THR A 267 -4.52 -23.68 -6.72
N LEU A 268 -5.64 -23.52 -7.43
CA LEU A 268 -6.92 -24.07 -6.97
C LEU A 268 -6.86 -25.59 -6.79
N SER A 269 -6.11 -26.29 -7.61
CA SER A 269 -5.93 -27.74 -7.52
C SER A 269 -5.19 -28.14 -6.22
N GLU A 270 -4.08 -27.46 -5.89
CA GLU A 270 -3.35 -27.67 -4.63
C GLU A 270 -4.22 -27.31 -3.43
N PHE A 271 -4.94 -26.19 -3.54
CA PHE A 271 -5.84 -25.76 -2.48
C PHE A 271 -6.97 -26.76 -2.20
N CYS A 272 -7.50 -27.44 -3.21
CA CYS A 272 -8.48 -28.52 -3.01
C CYS A 272 -7.95 -29.62 -2.07
N LEU A 273 -6.66 -29.96 -2.16
CA LEU A 273 -6.06 -30.98 -1.31
C LEU A 273 -5.91 -30.52 0.15
N LEU A 274 -5.89 -29.21 0.40
CA LEU A 274 -5.79 -28.66 1.75
C LEU A 274 -7.03 -28.96 2.60
N TYR A 275 -8.23 -28.90 2.01
CA TYR A 275 -9.50 -29.03 2.75
C TYR A 275 -10.27 -30.33 2.45
N THR A 276 -9.92 -31.05 1.38
CA THR A 276 -10.52 -32.36 1.12
C THR A 276 -9.77 -33.46 1.85
N SER A 277 -10.50 -34.34 2.52
CA SER A 277 -9.95 -35.64 2.90
C SER A 277 -9.88 -36.54 1.68
N PRO A 278 -8.84 -37.38 1.51
CA PRO A 278 -8.87 -38.38 0.45
C PRO A 278 -10.15 -39.22 0.58
N SER A 279 -10.97 -39.18 -0.47
CA SER A 279 -12.20 -40.00 -0.50
C SER A 279 -11.80 -41.46 -0.49
N PRO A 280 -12.51 -42.32 0.25
CA PRO A 280 -12.29 -43.77 0.15
C PRO A 280 -12.40 -44.29 -1.30
N ARG A 281 -13.03 -43.53 -2.20
CA ARG A 281 -13.14 -43.84 -3.63
C ARG A 281 -11.87 -43.47 -4.43
N ASP A 282 -11.06 -42.51 -3.97
CA ASP A 282 -9.83 -42.12 -4.66
C ASP A 282 -8.74 -43.16 -4.58
N GLY A 283 -8.79 -44.05 -3.59
CA GLY A 283 -7.93 -45.23 -3.47
C GLY A 283 -8.40 -46.45 -4.28
N ALA A 284 -9.59 -46.44 -4.85
CA ALA A 284 -10.17 -47.59 -5.56
C ALA A 284 -9.91 -47.59 -7.07
N THR A 285 -9.36 -46.51 -7.64
CA THR A 285 -9.10 -46.33 -9.07
C THR A 285 -7.68 -46.70 -9.51
N SER A 286 -6.86 -47.25 -8.63
CA SER A 286 -5.50 -47.73 -8.96
C SER A 286 -5.38 -49.24 -8.75
N ARG A 287 -6.22 -50.03 -9.42
CA ARG A 287 -6.02 -51.44 -9.69
C ARG A 287 -6.41 -51.79 -11.09
#